data_fbffc8d8dc5a8b6a762023f330c866e6
#
_entry.id   fbffc8d8dc5a8b6a762023f330c866e6
#
_cell.length_a   1.000
_cell.length_b   1.000
_cell.length_c   1.000
_cell.angle_alpha   90.00
_cell.angle_beta   90.00
_cell.angle_gamma   90.00
#
_symmetry.space_group_name_H-M   'P 1'
#
loop_
_entity.id
_entity.type
_entity.pdbx_description
1 polymer ?
#
loop_
_entity_poly.entity_id
_entity_poly.type
_entity_poly.pdbx_seq_one_letter_code
_entity_poly.pdbx_strand_id
1 'polypeptide(L)' 'MKLGGIEAGGTKMVCAIGDEQGKIFDRAVFPTETPESTVPKMIAYFQDKGIEALGIGCFG' A
#
# COMPACT_ATOMS: atom_id res chain seq x y z
N MET A 1 1.29 10.92 12.79
CA MET A 1 0.42 9.78 12.45
C MET A 1 0.94 9.11 11.19
N LYS A 2 1.11 7.81 11.22
CA LYS A 2 1.52 7.05 10.03
C LYS A 2 0.29 6.54 9.30
N LEU A 3 0.22 6.85 8.02
CA LEU A 3 -0.89 6.45 7.17
C LEU A 3 -0.38 5.53 6.07
N GLY A 4 -1.14 4.52 5.74
CA GLY A 4 -0.85 3.63 4.63
C GLY A 4 -1.72 3.98 3.44
N GLY A 5 -1.18 3.82 2.24
CA GLY A 5 -1.92 4.02 1.01
C GLY A 5 -1.64 2.91 0.01
N ILE A 6 -2.65 2.52 -0.73
CA ILE A 6 -2.54 1.53 -1.79
C ILE A 6 -3.11 2.13 -3.07
N GLU A 7 -2.33 2.08 -4.14
CA GLU A 7 -2.80 2.43 -5.48
C GLU A 7 -2.87 1.15 -6.29
N ALA A 8 -4.07 0.78 -6.73
CA ALA A 8 -4.28 -0.43 -7.51
C ALA A 8 -4.33 -0.09 -9.00
N GLY A 9 -3.33 -0.54 -9.72
CA GLY A 9 -3.29 -0.39 -11.18
C GLY A 9 -3.53 -1.72 -11.88
N GLY A 10 -3.62 -1.70 -13.19
CA GLY A 10 -3.86 -2.91 -13.99
C GLY A 10 -2.71 -3.90 -13.95
N THR A 11 -1.46 -3.41 -13.83
CA THR A 11 -0.27 -4.26 -13.89
C THR A 11 0.53 -4.27 -12.59
N LYS A 12 0.28 -3.32 -11.69
CA LYS A 12 1.04 -3.22 -10.45
C LYS A 12 0.21 -2.62 -9.34
N MET A 13 0.59 -2.95 -8.10
CA MET A 13 0.03 -2.37 -6.90
C MET A 13 1.13 -1.57 -6.22
N VAL A 14 0.86 -0.33 -5.85
CA VAL A 14 1.82 0.52 -5.15
C VAL A 14 1.34 0.71 -3.72
N CYS A 15 2.20 0.37 -2.77
CA CYS A 15 1.93 0.56 -1.35
C CYS A 15 2.87 1.64 -0.83
N ALA A 16 2.36 2.55 -0.02
CA ALA A 16 3.17 3.64 0.50
C ALA A 16 2.81 3.91 1.96
N ILE A 17 3.77 4.40 2.70
CA ILE A 17 3.61 4.84 4.07
C ILE A 17 3.95 6.33 4.12
N GLY A 18 3.05 7.12 4.67
CA GLY A 18 3.28 8.56 4.79
C GLY A 18 2.63 9.12 6.05
N ASP A 19 2.62 10.44 6.15
CA ASP A 19 1.97 11.11 7.27
C ASP A 19 0.79 11.95 6.76
N GLU A 20 0.10 12.61 7.69
CA GLU A 20 -1.08 13.43 7.35
C GLU A 20 -0.71 14.69 6.56
N GLN A 21 0.56 15.02 6.48
CA GLN A 21 1.05 16.15 5.71
C GLN A 21 1.45 15.77 4.28
N GLY A 22 1.31 14.49 3.94
CA GLY A 22 1.63 14.00 2.61
C GLY A 22 3.07 13.59 2.40
N LYS A 23 3.86 13.55 3.46
CA LYS A 23 5.25 13.10 3.36
C LYS A 23 5.31 11.59 3.27
N ILE A 24 6.01 11.07 2.28
CA ILE A 24 6.15 9.63 2.07
C ILE A 24 7.42 9.15 2.73
N PHE A 25 7.29 8.17 3.64
CA PHE A 25 8.43 7.59 4.36
C PHE A 25 8.96 6.34 3.69
N ASP A 26 8.07 5.57 3.04
CA ASP A 26 8.44 4.30 2.45
C ASP A 26 7.47 3.98 1.32
N ARG A 27 7.91 3.17 0.39
CA ARG A 27 7.11 2.81 -0.77
C ARG A 27 7.56 1.45 -1.29
N ALA A 28 6.58 0.65 -1.70
CA ALA A 28 6.85 -0.65 -2.30
C ALA A 28 5.92 -0.87 -3.49
N VAL A 29 6.41 -1.54 -4.52
CA VAL A 29 5.64 -1.86 -5.71
C VAL A 29 5.60 -3.37 -5.85
N PHE A 30 4.40 -3.90 -6.04
CA PHE A 30 4.18 -5.33 -6.25
C PHE A 30 3.49 -5.56 -7.59
N PRO A 31 3.87 -6.59 -8.35
CA PRO A 31 3.12 -6.92 -9.56
C PRO A 31 1.71 -7.35 -9.19
N THR A 32 0.74 -6.94 -10.01
CA THR A 32 -0.64 -7.37 -9.82
C THR A 32 -0.76 -8.82 -10.27
N GLU A 33 -1.05 -9.69 -9.32
CA GLU A 33 -1.26 -11.11 -9.55
C GLU A 33 -2.68 -11.46 -9.13
N THR A 34 -2.91 -12.69 -8.70
CA THR A 34 -4.21 -13.06 -8.14
C THR A 34 -4.38 -12.42 -6.76
N PRO A 35 -5.63 -12.14 -6.33
CA PRO A 35 -5.84 -11.62 -4.98
C PRO A 35 -5.24 -12.51 -3.88
N GLU A 36 -5.29 -13.82 -4.07
CA GLU A 36 -4.72 -14.77 -3.10
C GLU A 36 -3.22 -14.59 -2.93
N SER A 37 -2.53 -14.10 -3.95
CA SER A 37 -1.09 -13.89 -3.91
C SER A 37 -0.74 -12.47 -3.48
N THR A 38 -1.43 -11.47 -4.05
CA THR A 38 -1.09 -10.06 -3.87
C THR A 38 -1.51 -9.53 -2.50
N VAL A 39 -2.71 -9.87 -2.03
CA VAL A 39 -3.25 -9.33 -0.79
C VAL A 39 -2.40 -9.70 0.42
N PRO A 40 -1.97 -10.96 0.59
CA PRO A 40 -1.09 -11.28 1.72
C PRO A 40 0.22 -10.52 1.71
N LYS A 41 0.78 -10.25 0.52
CA LYS A 41 2.02 -9.47 0.42
C LYS A 41 1.82 -8.04 0.90
N MET A 42 0.70 -7.43 0.54
CA MET A 42 0.39 -6.06 0.98
C MET A 42 0.14 -6.00 2.48
N ILE A 43 -0.58 -6.97 3.02
CA ILE A 43 -0.83 -7.04 4.47
C ILE A 43 0.49 -7.16 5.21
N ALA A 44 1.37 -8.06 4.77
CA ALA A 44 2.67 -8.24 5.40
C ALA A 44 3.51 -6.96 5.34
N TYR A 45 3.43 -6.24 4.24
CA TYR A 45 4.15 -4.97 4.12
C TYR A 45 3.71 -3.96 5.18
N PHE A 46 2.41 -3.87 5.44
CA PHE A 46 1.90 -2.87 6.38
C PHE A 46 1.97 -3.30 7.85
N GLN A 47 2.05 -4.60 8.12
CA GLN A 47 2.00 -5.12 9.50
C GLN A 47 3.10 -4.56 10.40
N ASP A 48 4.31 -4.40 9.86
CA ASP A 48 5.45 -3.95 10.65
C ASP A 48 5.66 -2.44 10.60
N LYS A 49 4.77 -1.71 9.95
CA LYS A 49 4.98 -0.27 9.72
C LYS A 49 4.33 0.62 10.75
N GLY A 50 3.46 0.08 11.58
CA GLY A 50 2.80 0.85 12.63
C GLY A 50 1.86 1.92 12.09
N ILE A 51 1.18 1.63 10.98
CA ILE A 51 0.23 2.58 10.41
C ILE A 51 -1.05 2.62 11.25
N GLU A 52 -1.69 3.79 11.28
CA GLU A 52 -2.91 4.00 12.06
C GLU A 52 -4.16 4.03 11.19
N ALA A 53 -4.00 4.28 9.89
CA ALA A 53 -5.11 4.26 8.94
C ALA A 53 -4.59 3.83 7.58
N LEU A 54 -5.47 3.26 6.76
CA LEU A 54 -5.15 2.77 5.43
C LEU A 54 -6.19 3.25 4.44
N GLY A 55 -5.73 3.87 3.36
CA GLY A 55 -6.58 4.29 2.27
C GLY A 55 -6.29 3.48 1.01
N ILE A 56 -7.31 3.25 0.20
CA ILE A 56 -7.17 2.50 -1.05
C ILE A 56 -7.72 3.34 -2.19
N GLY A 57 -6.88 3.52 -3.22
CA GLY A 57 -7.29 4.18 -4.46
C GLY A 57 -7.13 3.23 -5.64
N CYS A 58 -8.03 3.34 -6.60
CA CYS A 58 -7.98 2.54 -7.82
C CYS A 58 -7.81 3.44 -9.03
N PHE A 59 -6.85 3.08 -9.89
CA PHE A 59 -6.70 3.71 -11.19
C PHE A 59 -6.99 2.65 -12.24
N GLY A 60 -7.96 2.89 -13.04
CA GLY A 60 -8.55 1.99 -13.98
C GLY A 60 -7.67 1.24 -14.95
#